data_4f3f617b7b92d810275ea3c673825da4
#
_entry.id   4f3f617b7b92d810275ea3c673825da4
#
_cell.length_a   1.000
_cell.length_b   1.000
_cell.length_c   1.000
_cell.angle_alpha   90.00
_cell.angle_beta   90.00
_cell.angle_gamma   90.00
#
_symmetry.space_group_name_H-M   'P 1'
#
loop_
_entity.id
_entity.type
_entity.pdbx_description
1 polymer ?
#
loop_
_entity_poly.entity_id
_entity_poly.type
_entity_poly.pdbx_seq_one_letter_code
_entity_poly.pdbx_strand_id
1 'polypeptide(L)'
;MLRQLKSLFEAPAPRPLPGFERRHLQVAVAALLHEARRADYHEGNDEYALARAALADLFGLEGDDGVAVLEEGRARAEQLTSFYAPVTIIKRDFSLGERVRLIEHLWRVAYANGELDPYEDHYVRKIAHLLYVPNTQSMLARNRARA
;
A
#
# COMPACT_ATOMS: atom_id res chain seq x y z
N MET A 1 20.34 25.75 -16.86
CA MET A 1 19.99 26.25 -15.53
C MET A 1 18.53 26.12 -15.20
N LEU A 2 17.64 26.59 -16.07
CA LEU A 2 16.19 26.38 -15.90
C LEU A 2 15.81 24.90 -15.84
N ARG A 3 16.49 24.04 -16.55
CA ARG A 3 16.29 22.58 -16.50
C ARG A 3 16.57 21.98 -15.14
N GLN A 4 17.59 22.46 -14.45
CA GLN A 4 17.95 21.94 -13.12
C GLN A 4 16.98 22.40 -12.04
N LEU A 5 16.48 23.64 -12.14
CA LEU A 5 15.49 24.14 -11.22
C LEU A 5 14.14 23.44 -11.41
N LYS A 6 13.78 23.15 -12.66
CA LYS A 6 12.55 22.44 -12.98
C LYS A 6 12.59 21.00 -12.48
N SER A 7 13.75 20.32 -12.58
CA SER A 7 13.92 18.96 -12.10
C SER A 7 13.88 18.85 -10.58
N LEU A 8 14.15 19.94 -9.84
CA LEU A 8 14.03 19.97 -8.39
C LEU A 8 12.58 20.03 -7.92
N PHE A 9 11.68 20.56 -8.74
CA PHE A 9 10.26 20.71 -8.41
C PHE A 9 9.35 19.67 -9.08
N GLU A 10 9.85 18.97 -10.09
CA GLU A 10 9.12 17.86 -10.68
C GLU A 10 9.39 16.59 -9.89
N ALA A 11 8.33 15.80 -9.65
CA ALA A 11 8.50 14.47 -9.12
C ALA A 11 9.47 13.71 -10.04
N PRO A 12 10.56 13.13 -9.53
CA PRO A 12 11.47 12.40 -10.39
C PRO A 12 10.70 11.29 -11.11
N ALA A 13 10.98 11.14 -12.40
CA ALA A 13 10.46 10.01 -13.16
C ALA A 13 10.77 8.73 -12.38
N PRO A 14 9.81 7.77 -12.27
CA PRO A 14 10.07 6.56 -11.54
C PRO A 14 11.31 5.88 -12.10
N ARG A 15 12.35 5.78 -11.28
CA ARG A 15 13.55 5.04 -11.64
C ARG A 15 13.20 3.55 -11.66
N PRO A 16 13.53 2.84 -12.74
CA PRO A 16 13.41 1.39 -12.69
C PRO A 16 14.32 0.86 -11.58
N LEU A 17 13.72 0.25 -10.57
CA LEU A 17 14.47 -0.36 -9.48
C LEU A 17 15.07 -1.67 -9.96
N PRO A 18 16.28 -2.04 -9.50
CA PRO A 18 16.79 -3.40 -9.70
C PRO A 18 15.77 -4.42 -9.19
N GLY A 19 15.73 -5.60 -9.81
CA GLY A 19 14.73 -6.63 -9.49
C GLY A 19 14.62 -6.96 -8.00
N PHE A 20 15.77 -6.97 -7.28
CA PHE A 20 15.80 -7.23 -5.84
C PHE A 20 15.10 -6.12 -5.04
N GLU A 21 15.39 -4.86 -5.32
CA GLU A 21 14.77 -3.72 -4.64
C GLU A 21 13.28 -3.62 -4.98
N ARG A 22 12.93 -3.88 -6.24
CA ARG A 22 11.54 -3.91 -6.65
C ARG A 22 10.76 -4.98 -5.90
N ARG A 23 11.35 -6.16 -5.73
CA ARG A 23 10.71 -7.23 -4.95
C ARG A 23 10.53 -6.83 -3.50
N HIS A 24 11.52 -6.18 -2.89
CA HIS A 24 11.41 -5.68 -1.51
C HIS A 24 10.25 -4.69 -1.37
N LEU A 25 10.10 -3.78 -2.33
CA LEU A 25 9.00 -2.82 -2.33
C LEU A 25 7.65 -3.54 -2.45
N GLN A 26 7.54 -4.49 -3.36
CA GLN A 26 6.30 -5.27 -3.55
C GLN A 26 5.92 -6.03 -2.28
N VAL A 27 6.88 -6.66 -1.63
CA VAL A 27 6.66 -7.41 -0.39
C VAL A 27 6.30 -6.47 0.76
N ALA A 28 6.90 -5.28 0.83
CA ALA A 28 6.56 -4.27 1.83
C ALA A 28 5.09 -3.82 1.68
N VAL A 29 4.65 -3.56 0.46
CA VAL A 29 3.25 -3.21 0.17
C VAL A 29 2.33 -4.38 0.53
N ALA A 30 2.70 -5.60 0.15
CA ALA A 30 1.91 -6.80 0.45
C ALA A 30 1.77 -7.02 1.96
N ALA A 31 2.81 -6.72 2.75
CA ALA A 31 2.76 -6.82 4.20
C ALA A 31 1.72 -5.86 4.79
N LEU A 32 1.65 -4.62 4.29
CA LEU A 32 0.65 -3.65 4.75
C LEU A 32 -0.77 -4.07 4.34
N LEU A 33 -0.92 -4.61 3.14
CA LEU A 33 -2.22 -5.14 2.68
C LEU A 33 -2.68 -6.32 3.53
N HIS A 34 -1.76 -7.19 3.93
CA HIS A 34 -2.08 -8.32 4.80
C HIS A 34 -2.61 -7.84 6.16
N GLU A 35 -1.96 -6.85 6.76
CA GLU A 35 -2.40 -6.32 8.05
C GLU A 35 -3.78 -5.67 7.96
N ALA A 36 -4.10 -5.02 6.86
CA ALA A 36 -5.44 -4.48 6.63
C ALA A 36 -6.49 -5.59 6.59
N ARG A 37 -6.14 -6.75 6.03
CA ARG A 37 -7.01 -7.93 5.98
C ARG A 37 -7.16 -8.59 7.35
N ARG A 38 -6.05 -8.64 8.10
CA ARG A 38 -5.98 -9.33 9.40
C ARG A 38 -6.88 -8.68 10.45
N ALA A 39 -7.15 -7.39 10.32
CA ALA A 39 -8.04 -6.68 11.22
C ALA A 39 -9.45 -7.28 11.19
N ASP A 40 -9.83 -7.95 10.11
CA ASP A 40 -11.09 -8.66 9.99
C ASP A 40 -10.81 -10.17 10.02
N TYR A 41 -11.31 -10.85 11.04
CA TYR A 41 -11.15 -12.29 11.23
C TYR A 41 -11.91 -13.15 10.22
N HIS A 42 -12.68 -12.53 9.33
CA HIS A 42 -13.36 -13.26 8.27
C HIS A 42 -12.40 -13.41 7.09
N GLU A 43 -11.91 -14.62 6.87
CA GLU A 43 -11.19 -14.98 5.65
C GLU A 43 -12.15 -14.92 4.47
N GLY A 44 -12.60 -13.69 4.15
CA GLY A 44 -13.42 -13.47 2.97
C GLY A 44 -12.56 -13.47 1.73
N ASN A 45 -13.03 -14.13 0.68
CA ASN A 45 -12.37 -14.10 -0.63
C ASN A 45 -12.26 -12.67 -1.18
N ASP A 46 -13.12 -11.76 -0.75
CA ASP A 46 -13.16 -10.38 -1.24
C ASP A 46 -11.91 -9.58 -0.83
N GLU A 47 -11.45 -9.73 0.40
CA GLU A 47 -10.25 -9.04 0.87
C GLU A 47 -9.00 -9.51 0.14
N TYR A 48 -8.91 -10.80 -0.10
CA TYR A 48 -7.80 -11.38 -0.84
C TYR A 48 -7.83 -10.89 -2.30
N ALA A 49 -9.00 -10.87 -2.93
CA ALA A 49 -9.15 -10.37 -4.29
C ALA A 49 -8.76 -8.89 -4.39
N LEU A 50 -9.14 -8.08 -3.40
CA LEU A 50 -8.80 -6.66 -3.36
C LEU A 50 -7.29 -6.45 -3.14
N ALA A 51 -6.64 -7.27 -2.33
CA ALA A 51 -5.20 -7.21 -2.15
C ALA A 51 -4.47 -7.56 -3.45
N ARG A 52 -4.94 -8.58 -4.17
CA ARG A 52 -4.39 -8.93 -5.49
C ARG A 52 -4.58 -7.79 -6.49
N ALA A 53 -5.77 -7.17 -6.48
CA ALA A 53 -6.06 -6.04 -7.35
C ALA A 53 -5.13 -4.85 -7.06
N ALA A 54 -4.81 -4.63 -5.80
CA ALA A 54 -3.86 -3.58 -5.42
C ALA A 54 -2.48 -3.83 -6.01
N LEU A 55 -1.97 -5.06 -5.94
CA LEU A 55 -0.66 -5.39 -6.51
C LEU A 55 -0.69 -5.32 -8.04
N ALA A 56 -1.79 -5.68 -8.67
CA ALA A 56 -1.95 -5.53 -10.12
C ALA A 56 -1.92 -4.06 -10.52
N ASP A 57 -2.65 -3.21 -9.80
CA ASP A 57 -2.71 -1.77 -10.08
C ASP A 57 -1.37 -1.08 -9.83
N LEU A 58 -0.73 -1.36 -8.70
CA LEU A 58 0.50 -0.65 -8.31
C LEU A 58 1.74 -1.16 -9.04
N PHE A 59 1.79 -2.43 -9.39
CA PHE A 59 3.01 -3.07 -9.91
C PHE A 59 2.82 -3.86 -11.20
N GLY A 60 1.60 -4.02 -11.67
CA GLY A 60 1.32 -4.89 -12.81
C GLY A 60 1.48 -6.39 -12.49
N LEU A 61 1.43 -6.76 -11.21
CA LEU A 61 1.56 -8.16 -10.79
C LEU A 61 0.22 -8.87 -10.91
N GLU A 62 0.19 -9.91 -11.71
CA GLU A 62 -1.02 -10.70 -11.95
C GLU A 62 -0.73 -12.19 -11.79
N GLY A 63 -1.79 -12.98 -11.62
CA GLY A 63 -1.70 -14.43 -11.52
C GLY A 63 -0.81 -14.92 -10.39
N ASP A 64 0.03 -15.91 -10.69
CA ASP A 64 0.89 -16.56 -9.70
C ASP A 64 1.93 -15.61 -9.09
N ASP A 65 2.38 -14.62 -9.87
CA ASP A 65 3.36 -13.63 -9.36
C ASP A 65 2.75 -12.79 -8.25
N GLY A 66 1.50 -12.36 -8.41
CA GLY A 66 0.79 -11.64 -7.37
C GLY A 66 0.57 -12.49 -6.12
N VAL A 67 0.17 -13.75 -6.31
CA VAL A 67 -0.01 -14.69 -5.20
C VAL A 67 1.28 -14.90 -4.44
N ALA A 68 2.41 -15.06 -5.13
CA ALA A 68 3.71 -15.27 -4.49
C ALA A 68 4.12 -14.06 -3.65
N VAL A 69 3.90 -12.84 -4.15
CA VAL A 69 4.21 -11.61 -3.41
C VAL A 69 3.31 -11.48 -2.18
N LEU A 70 2.02 -11.77 -2.31
CA LEU A 70 1.10 -11.74 -1.17
C LEU A 70 1.52 -12.73 -0.09
N GLU A 71 1.95 -13.92 -0.47
CA GLU A 71 2.40 -14.92 0.49
C GLU A 71 3.68 -14.49 1.21
N GLU A 72 4.65 -13.91 0.50
CA GLU A 72 5.83 -13.36 1.12
C GLU A 72 5.48 -12.19 2.06
N GLY A 73 4.54 -11.35 1.66
CA GLY A 73 4.07 -10.23 2.46
C GLY A 73 3.41 -10.71 3.75
N ARG A 74 2.59 -11.77 3.66
CA ARG A 74 1.98 -12.39 4.83
C ARG A 74 3.04 -12.89 5.82
N ALA A 75 4.01 -13.65 5.30
CA ALA A 75 5.08 -14.21 6.14
C ALA A 75 5.90 -13.08 6.80
N ARG A 76 6.17 -12.01 6.05
CA ARG A 76 6.91 -10.87 6.59
C ARG A 76 6.10 -10.15 7.66
N ALA A 77 4.80 -9.91 7.42
CA ALA A 77 3.93 -9.20 8.35
C ALA A 77 3.85 -9.93 9.70
N GLU A 78 3.78 -11.25 9.68
CA GLU A 78 3.73 -12.06 10.90
C GLU A 78 4.99 -11.98 11.74
N GLN A 79 6.12 -11.58 11.14
CA GLN A 79 7.40 -11.45 11.85
C GLN A 79 7.67 -10.02 12.31
N LEU A 80 6.89 -9.04 11.83
CA LEU A 80 7.13 -7.64 12.16
C LEU A 80 6.64 -7.31 13.56
N THR A 81 7.47 -6.57 14.32
CA THR A 81 7.07 -5.99 15.61
C THR A 81 6.54 -4.57 15.42
N SER A 82 6.83 -3.94 14.28
CA SER A 82 6.32 -2.61 13.92
C SER A 82 6.27 -2.47 12.41
N PHE A 83 5.55 -1.44 11.92
CA PHE A 83 5.47 -1.16 10.49
C PHE A 83 6.59 -0.25 9.98
N TYR A 84 7.59 0.01 10.80
CA TYR A 84 8.67 0.94 10.44
C TYR A 84 9.43 0.50 9.19
N ALA A 85 9.79 -0.78 9.11
CA ALA A 85 10.59 -1.29 7.98
C ALA A 85 9.84 -1.19 6.64
N PRO A 86 8.61 -1.72 6.50
CA PRO A 86 7.90 -1.60 5.23
C PRO A 86 7.55 -0.15 4.89
N VAL A 87 7.19 0.67 5.87
CA VAL A 87 6.89 2.08 5.66
C VAL A 87 8.12 2.83 5.14
N THR A 88 9.30 2.57 5.70
CA THR A 88 10.55 3.20 5.27
C THR A 88 10.85 2.90 3.80
N ILE A 89 10.69 1.64 3.39
CA ILE A 89 10.90 1.23 1.99
C ILE A 89 9.93 1.95 1.07
N ILE A 90 8.66 1.98 1.42
CA ILE A 90 7.60 2.58 0.59
C ILE A 90 7.79 4.10 0.47
N LYS A 91 8.12 4.79 1.57
CA LYS A 91 8.38 6.24 1.52
C LYS A 91 9.55 6.56 0.60
N ARG A 92 10.59 5.73 0.64
CA ARG A 92 11.78 5.93 -0.18
C ARG A 92 11.49 5.75 -1.67
N ASP A 93 10.73 4.73 -2.01
CA ASP A 93 10.62 4.24 -3.39
C ASP A 93 9.33 4.67 -4.10
N PHE A 94 8.27 5.02 -3.37
CA PHE A 94 7.01 5.51 -3.93
C PHE A 94 6.95 7.02 -3.94
N SER A 95 6.46 7.59 -5.04
CA SER A 95 6.05 9.00 -5.11
C SER A 95 4.84 9.25 -4.20
N LEU A 96 4.53 10.52 -3.94
CA LEU A 96 3.33 10.87 -3.18
C LEU A 96 2.06 10.30 -3.83
N GLY A 97 1.94 10.42 -5.17
CA GLY A 97 0.78 9.89 -5.88
C GLY A 97 0.63 8.38 -5.71
N GLU A 98 1.74 7.64 -5.76
CA GLU A 98 1.73 6.20 -5.55
C GLU A 98 1.36 5.85 -4.10
N ARG A 99 1.83 6.63 -3.13
CA ARG A 99 1.48 6.43 -1.72
C ARG A 99 -0.01 6.70 -1.49
N VAL A 100 -0.57 7.72 -2.11
CA VAL A 100 -2.01 8.00 -2.03
C VAL A 100 -2.81 6.84 -2.62
N ARG A 101 -2.38 6.30 -3.76
CA ARG A 101 -3.04 5.13 -4.37
C ARG A 101 -2.97 3.90 -3.46
N LEU A 102 -1.84 3.68 -2.80
CA LEU A 102 -1.72 2.60 -1.82
C LEU A 102 -2.71 2.79 -0.67
N ILE A 103 -2.82 4.01 -0.14
CA ILE A 103 -3.78 4.30 0.95
C ILE A 103 -5.21 4.03 0.48
N GLU A 104 -5.55 4.37 -0.74
CA GLU A 104 -6.88 4.06 -1.28
C GLU A 104 -7.12 2.55 -1.32
N HIS A 105 -6.13 1.76 -1.73
CA HIS A 105 -6.24 0.31 -1.72
C HIS A 105 -6.39 -0.25 -0.29
N LEU A 106 -5.68 0.32 0.67
CA LEU A 106 -5.83 -0.09 2.07
C LEU A 106 -7.24 0.20 2.58
N TRP A 107 -7.82 1.35 2.21
CA TRP A 107 -9.22 1.64 2.54
C TRP A 107 -10.17 0.65 1.88
N ARG A 108 -9.94 0.27 0.62
CA ARG A 108 -10.78 -0.72 -0.06
C ARG A 108 -10.76 -2.07 0.64
N VAL A 109 -9.58 -2.53 1.02
CA VAL A 109 -9.44 -3.79 1.77
C VAL A 109 -10.16 -3.69 3.12
N ALA A 110 -9.99 -2.56 3.81
CA ALA A 110 -10.64 -2.34 5.10
C ALA A 110 -12.17 -2.32 5.01
N TYR A 111 -12.72 -1.84 3.89
CA TYR A 111 -14.17 -1.79 3.66
C TYR A 111 -14.72 -3.05 2.97
N ALA A 112 -13.94 -4.09 2.78
CA ALA A 112 -14.31 -5.23 1.94
C ALA A 112 -15.60 -5.92 2.39
N ASN A 113 -15.90 -5.92 3.70
CA ASN A 113 -17.13 -6.52 4.25
C ASN A 113 -18.29 -5.52 4.39
N GLY A 114 -18.15 -4.31 3.85
CA GLY A 114 -19.19 -3.28 3.89
C GLY A 114 -19.20 -2.42 5.15
N GLU A 115 -18.48 -2.82 6.17
CA GLU A 115 -18.38 -2.06 7.43
C GLU A 115 -16.91 -1.84 7.79
N LEU A 116 -16.62 -0.66 8.32
CA LEU A 116 -15.28 -0.32 8.81
C LEU A 116 -15.30 -0.36 10.33
N ASP A 117 -14.54 -1.28 10.93
CA ASP A 117 -14.41 -1.27 12.37
C ASP A 117 -13.38 -0.23 12.84
N PRO A 118 -13.42 0.16 14.14
CA PRO A 118 -12.49 1.17 14.66
C PRO A 118 -11.01 0.79 14.51
N TYR A 119 -10.66 -0.49 14.58
CA TYR A 119 -9.29 -0.94 14.44
C TYR A 119 -8.78 -0.73 13.01
N GLU A 120 -9.59 -1.08 12.03
CA GLU A 120 -9.23 -0.92 10.61
C GLU A 120 -9.09 0.56 10.25
N ASP A 121 -10.04 1.39 10.70
CA ASP A 121 -9.98 2.84 10.50
C ASP A 121 -8.68 3.42 11.10
N HIS A 122 -8.38 3.06 12.33
CA HIS A 122 -7.18 3.51 13.01
C HIS A 122 -5.91 3.05 12.27
N TYR A 123 -5.89 1.80 11.81
CA TYR A 123 -4.76 1.24 11.09
C TYR A 123 -4.45 2.03 9.82
N VAL A 124 -5.45 2.25 8.96
CA VAL A 124 -5.22 2.95 7.69
C VAL A 124 -4.80 4.39 7.93
N ARG A 125 -5.42 5.08 8.90
CA ARG A 125 -5.03 6.45 9.27
C ARG A 125 -3.59 6.52 9.76
N LYS A 126 -3.18 5.56 10.57
CA LYS A 126 -1.81 5.47 11.07
C LYS A 126 -0.81 5.27 9.93
N ILE A 127 -1.10 4.34 9.02
CA ILE A 127 -0.21 4.08 7.89
C ILE A 127 -0.12 5.31 6.99
N ALA A 128 -1.25 5.98 6.71
CA ALA A 128 -1.25 7.21 5.92
C ALA A 128 -0.36 8.28 6.57
N HIS A 129 -0.45 8.45 7.87
CA HIS A 129 0.39 9.39 8.61
C HIS A 129 1.87 9.02 8.50
N LEU A 130 2.20 7.75 8.71
CA LEU A 130 3.59 7.28 8.63
C LEU A 130 4.17 7.40 7.21
N LEU A 131 3.33 7.32 6.19
CA LEU A 131 3.72 7.48 4.79
C LEU A 131 3.72 8.94 4.34
N TYR A 132 3.47 9.89 5.25
CA TYR A 132 3.38 11.32 4.94
C TYR A 132 2.33 11.63 3.88
N VAL A 133 1.22 10.89 3.88
CA VAL A 133 0.05 11.20 3.05
C VAL A 133 -0.79 12.21 3.83
N PRO A 134 -1.02 13.42 3.29
CA PRO A 134 -1.83 14.42 3.99
C PRO A 134 -3.22 13.87 4.32
N ASN A 135 -3.74 14.24 5.49
CA ASN A 135 -5.02 13.73 5.96
C ASN A 135 -6.16 14.00 4.97
N THR A 136 -6.15 15.19 4.33
CA THR A 136 -7.14 15.55 3.32
C THR A 136 -7.14 14.53 2.18
N GLN A 137 -5.96 14.17 1.67
CA GLN A 137 -5.85 13.20 0.58
C GLN A 137 -6.22 11.79 1.03
N SER A 138 -5.90 11.42 2.26
CA SER A 138 -6.30 10.13 2.83
C SER A 138 -7.82 10.04 2.93
N MET A 139 -8.49 11.10 3.37
CA MET A 139 -9.95 11.13 3.47
C MET A 139 -10.63 11.11 2.11
N LEU A 140 -10.08 11.79 1.11
CA LEU A 140 -10.58 11.70 -0.26
C LEU A 140 -10.41 10.28 -0.82
N ALA A 141 -9.28 9.65 -0.54
CA ALA A 141 -9.05 8.24 -0.94
C ALA A 141 -10.05 7.30 -0.26
N ARG A 142 -10.34 7.52 1.02
CA ARG A 142 -11.37 6.77 1.74
C ARG A 142 -12.74 6.92 1.07
N ASN A 143 -13.10 8.14 0.71
CA ASN A 143 -14.39 8.40 0.07
C ASN A 143 -14.48 7.69 -1.28
N ARG A 144 -13.41 7.67 -2.07
CA ARG A 144 -13.37 6.90 -3.32
C ARG A 144 -13.50 5.39 -3.08
N ALA A 145 -12.88 4.90 -2.02
CA ALA A 145 -12.92 3.48 -1.68
C ALA A 145 -14.33 3.03 -1.25
N ARG A 146 -15.11 3.92 -0.66
CA ARG A 146 -16.49 3.65 -0.23
C ARG A 146 -17.52 3.71 -1.36
N ALA A 147 -17.17 4.36 -2.43
CA ALA A 147 -18.10 4.59 -3.55
C ALA A 147 -18.42 3.29 -4.31
#